data_8047ba3dc3a6fe765378cec80e02bc3a
#
_entry.id   8047ba3dc3a6fe765378cec80e02bc3a
#
_cell.length_a   1.000
_cell.length_b   1.000
_cell.length_c   1.000
_cell.angle_alpha   90.00
_cell.angle_beta   90.00
_cell.angle_gamma   90.00
#
_symmetry.space_group_name_H-M   'P 1'
#
loop_
_entity.id
_entity.type
_entity.pdbx_description
1 polymer ?
#
loop_
_entity_poly.entity_id
_entity_poly.type
_entity_poly.pdbx_seq_one_letter_code
_entity_poly.pdbx_strand_id
1 'polypeptide(L)'
;ARVPAALSRPSLALSILGMPGLTAWAGMVQQAKVREGDVVVIPAAVGGVGAMAAQLCKRAGAKTIAITSGSEKRRIATEVLGYDHCIDRIDEDLAEALAKIAPDGVSVYFDLVGDPTLTTVAQQLSIGGRVVLCGLIKDYNGDHKTTGPHPGLWITKRATVTGLVVYDYESQRSAFEEEFVPIAEAGELVANEDIHDGLAAAPDAFCDLMRGRNHGKAVVRVGD
;
A
#
# COMPACT_ATOMS: atom_id res chain seq x y z
N ALA A 1 14.29 16.18 4.03
CA ALA A 1 13.23 16.80 4.83
C ALA A 1 13.63 16.78 6.31
N ARG A 2 13.18 17.75 7.10
CA ARG A 2 13.34 17.71 8.56
C ARG A 2 12.17 16.92 9.14
N VAL A 3 12.44 16.13 10.20
CA VAL A 3 11.40 15.51 11.00
C VAL A 3 10.60 16.63 11.66
N PRO A 4 9.26 16.68 11.56
CA PRO A 4 8.46 17.66 12.26
C PRO A 4 8.75 17.64 13.77
N ALA A 5 8.96 18.81 14.37
CA ALA A 5 9.34 18.90 15.78
C ALA A 5 8.21 18.44 16.74
N ALA A 6 6.99 18.34 16.25
CA ALA A 6 5.81 17.93 17.01
C ALA A 6 5.66 16.41 17.16
N LEU A 7 6.53 15.59 16.52
CA LEU A 7 6.37 14.12 16.55
C LEU A 7 6.85 13.54 17.86
N SER A 8 5.95 12.89 18.61
CA SER A 8 6.25 12.10 19.80
C SER A 8 7.09 10.85 19.47
N ARG A 9 6.92 10.31 18.24
CA ARG A 9 7.67 9.17 17.69
C ARG A 9 8.36 9.56 16.39
N PRO A 10 9.69 9.80 16.39
CA PRO A 10 10.42 10.16 15.17
C PRO A 10 10.30 9.16 14.01
N SER A 11 10.08 7.86 14.32
CA SER A 11 9.88 6.80 13.32
C SER A 11 8.64 7.04 12.42
N LEU A 12 7.64 7.79 12.89
CA LEU A 12 6.48 8.18 12.07
C LEU A 12 6.89 8.93 10.79
N ALA A 13 7.99 9.71 10.86
CA ALA A 13 8.55 10.40 9.69
C ALA A 13 9.21 9.46 8.68
N LEU A 14 9.39 8.18 9.01
CA LEU A 14 9.86 7.12 8.10
C LEU A 14 8.72 6.23 7.61
N SER A 15 7.57 6.29 8.23
CA SER A 15 6.40 5.46 7.95
C SER A 15 5.20 6.28 7.47
N ILE A 16 4.13 6.36 8.26
CA ILE A 16 2.84 6.95 7.87
C ILE A 16 2.90 8.48 7.62
N LEU A 17 3.84 9.20 8.18
CA LEU A 17 4.05 10.64 7.94
C LEU A 17 5.27 10.94 7.05
N GLY A 18 5.99 9.90 6.64
CA GLY A 18 7.14 10.01 5.76
C GLY A 18 6.79 9.85 4.27
N MET A 19 7.82 9.46 3.51
CA MET A 19 7.64 9.15 2.09
C MET A 19 6.56 8.10 1.83
N PRO A 20 6.45 6.99 2.60
CA PRO A 20 5.38 6.01 2.38
C PRO A 20 3.97 6.60 2.59
N GLY A 21 3.79 7.44 3.60
CA GLY A 21 2.51 8.11 3.84
C GLY A 21 2.14 9.08 2.73
N LEU A 22 3.07 9.93 2.31
CA LEU A 22 2.87 10.84 1.18
C LEU A 22 2.56 10.08 -0.12
N THR A 23 3.22 8.94 -0.33
CA THR A 23 2.96 8.07 -1.49
C THR A 23 1.53 7.53 -1.47
N ALA A 24 1.07 7.04 -0.34
CA ALA A 24 -0.29 6.54 -0.17
C ALA A 24 -1.33 7.66 -0.38
N TRP A 25 -1.08 8.84 0.17
CA TRP A 25 -1.94 10.02 0.00
C TRP A 25 -1.99 10.47 -1.47
N ALA A 26 -0.84 10.58 -2.13
CA ALA A 26 -0.77 10.93 -3.55
C ALA A 26 -1.52 9.91 -4.42
N GLY A 27 -1.36 8.62 -4.14
CA GLY A 27 -2.04 7.55 -4.89
C GLY A 27 -3.54 7.52 -4.65
N MET A 28 -3.98 7.51 -3.39
CA MET A 28 -5.39 7.28 -3.06
C MET A 28 -6.22 8.56 -3.13
N VAL A 29 -5.69 9.68 -2.61
CA VAL A 29 -6.46 10.93 -2.53
C VAL A 29 -6.31 11.75 -3.82
N GLN A 30 -5.09 11.92 -4.33
CA GLN A 30 -4.86 12.83 -5.46
C GLN A 30 -5.11 12.17 -6.82
N GLN A 31 -4.59 10.95 -7.05
CA GLN A 31 -4.73 10.27 -8.34
C GLN A 31 -6.00 9.43 -8.43
N ALA A 32 -6.16 8.43 -7.57
CA ALA A 32 -7.31 7.55 -7.60
C ALA A 32 -8.61 8.26 -7.17
N LYS A 33 -8.51 9.29 -6.34
CA LYS A 33 -9.67 10.03 -5.79
C LYS A 33 -10.68 9.05 -5.21
N VAL A 34 -10.21 8.22 -4.28
CA VAL A 34 -11.01 7.19 -3.61
C VAL A 34 -12.18 7.85 -2.90
N ARG A 35 -13.35 7.23 -3.01
CA ARG A 35 -14.62 7.73 -2.49
C ARG A 35 -15.46 6.63 -1.88
N GLU A 36 -16.50 7.01 -1.20
CA GLU A 36 -17.49 6.10 -0.64
C GLU A 36 -18.04 5.13 -1.70
N GLY A 37 -18.13 3.85 -1.33
CA GLY A 37 -18.60 2.77 -2.19
C GLY A 37 -17.53 2.18 -3.13
N ASP A 38 -16.32 2.76 -3.22
CA ASP A 38 -15.23 2.12 -3.96
C ASP A 38 -14.81 0.80 -3.30
N VAL A 39 -14.41 -0.16 -4.14
CA VAL A 39 -13.71 -1.39 -3.71
C VAL A 39 -12.25 -1.24 -4.10
N VAL A 40 -11.37 -1.15 -3.11
CA VAL A 40 -9.95 -0.85 -3.28
C VAL A 40 -9.10 -2.07 -2.95
N VAL A 41 -8.29 -2.52 -3.89
CA VAL A 41 -7.34 -3.63 -3.70
C VAL A 41 -5.92 -3.09 -3.55
N ILE A 42 -5.22 -3.55 -2.51
CA ILE A 42 -3.87 -3.08 -2.15
C ILE A 42 -2.98 -4.29 -1.85
N PRO A 43 -2.01 -4.63 -2.71
CA PRO A 43 -0.99 -5.63 -2.41
C PRO A 43 0.11 -5.05 -1.52
N ALA A 44 0.98 -5.91 -0.96
CA ALA A 44 1.98 -5.52 0.04
C ALA A 44 1.36 -4.71 1.20
N ALA A 45 0.15 -5.09 1.57
CA ALA A 45 -0.82 -4.32 2.35
C ALA A 45 -0.32 -3.89 3.74
N VAL A 46 0.55 -4.67 4.37
CA VAL A 46 1.08 -4.38 5.72
C VAL A 46 2.34 -3.51 5.71
N GLY A 47 2.91 -3.25 4.53
CA GLY A 47 4.07 -2.36 4.37
C GLY A 47 3.72 -0.89 4.59
N GLY A 48 4.73 -0.03 4.66
CA GLY A 48 4.53 1.39 4.99
C GLY A 48 3.53 2.14 4.11
N VAL A 49 3.53 1.87 2.79
CA VAL A 49 2.58 2.49 1.84
C VAL A 49 1.20 1.86 1.99
N GLY A 50 1.11 0.51 1.99
CA GLY A 50 -0.16 -0.21 2.08
C GLY A 50 -0.90 0.09 3.38
N ALA A 51 -0.19 0.14 4.51
CA ALA A 51 -0.76 0.44 5.81
C ALA A 51 -1.43 1.83 5.87
N MET A 52 -0.80 2.84 5.27
CA MET A 52 -1.41 4.18 5.20
C MET A 52 -2.53 4.24 4.17
N ALA A 53 -2.36 3.59 3.01
CA ALA A 53 -3.38 3.57 1.95
C ALA A 53 -4.72 2.98 2.44
N ALA A 54 -4.69 1.89 3.22
CA ALA A 54 -5.89 1.31 3.82
C ALA A 54 -6.65 2.33 4.66
N GLN A 55 -5.94 3.02 5.54
CA GLN A 55 -6.55 3.98 6.47
C GLN A 55 -7.15 5.18 5.73
N LEU A 56 -6.49 5.67 4.68
CA LEU A 56 -7.03 6.72 3.81
C LEU A 56 -8.31 6.25 3.10
N CYS A 57 -8.30 5.03 2.55
CA CYS A 57 -9.47 4.46 1.88
C CYS A 57 -10.66 4.29 2.84
N LYS A 58 -10.41 3.82 4.07
CA LYS A 58 -11.45 3.70 5.09
C LYS A 58 -12.03 5.04 5.49
N ARG A 59 -11.19 6.07 5.66
CA ARG A 59 -11.67 7.45 5.94
C ARG A 59 -12.53 7.99 4.80
N ALA A 60 -12.30 7.54 3.56
CA ALA A 60 -13.12 7.88 2.40
C ALA A 60 -14.42 7.03 2.26
N GLY A 61 -14.65 6.07 3.16
CA GLY A 61 -15.83 5.18 3.10
C GLY A 61 -15.71 4.07 2.05
N ALA A 62 -14.52 3.73 1.61
CA ALA A 62 -14.27 2.65 0.67
C ALA A 62 -14.07 1.31 1.36
N LYS A 63 -14.46 0.21 0.67
CA LYS A 63 -14.17 -1.16 1.07
C LYS A 63 -12.74 -1.52 0.66
N THR A 64 -11.96 -2.08 1.58
CA THR A 64 -10.55 -2.38 1.39
C THR A 64 -10.25 -3.88 1.35
N ILE A 65 -9.47 -4.30 0.37
CA ILE A 65 -9.04 -5.69 0.21
C ILE A 65 -7.51 -5.73 0.19
N ALA A 66 -6.92 -6.33 1.21
CA ALA A 66 -5.48 -6.57 1.29
C ALA A 66 -5.09 -7.79 0.44
N ILE A 67 -3.91 -7.76 -0.16
CA ILE A 67 -3.22 -8.97 -0.64
C ILE A 67 -1.91 -9.08 0.14
N THR A 68 -1.74 -10.20 0.86
CA THR A 68 -0.58 -10.46 1.71
C THR A 68 0.02 -11.84 1.46
N SER A 69 0.94 -12.26 2.31
CA SER A 69 1.54 -13.60 2.31
C SER A 69 1.70 -14.10 3.75
N GLY A 70 1.00 -15.17 4.07
CA GLY A 70 1.04 -15.84 5.36
C GLY A 70 0.06 -15.27 6.39
N SER A 71 -0.34 -16.14 7.33
CA SER A 71 -1.38 -15.90 8.32
C SER A 71 -1.10 -14.69 9.22
N GLU A 72 0.16 -14.46 9.59
CA GLU A 72 0.52 -13.33 10.46
C GLU A 72 0.28 -11.97 9.76
N LYS A 73 0.64 -11.85 8.47
CA LYS A 73 0.35 -10.63 7.72
C LYS A 73 -1.14 -10.45 7.46
N ARG A 74 -1.88 -11.56 7.28
CA ARG A 74 -3.35 -11.52 7.23
C ARG A 74 -3.91 -10.93 8.52
N ARG A 75 -3.45 -11.44 9.69
CA ARG A 75 -3.87 -10.94 11.00
C ARG A 75 -3.58 -9.44 11.15
N ILE A 76 -2.36 -9.01 10.82
CA ILE A 76 -1.99 -7.58 10.86
C ILE A 76 -2.90 -6.76 9.95
N ALA A 77 -3.15 -7.21 8.72
CA ALA A 77 -4.00 -6.48 7.79
C ALA A 77 -5.41 -6.29 8.34
N THR A 78 -6.04 -7.34 8.87
CA THR A 78 -7.44 -7.30 9.31
C THR A 78 -7.62 -6.74 10.72
N GLU A 79 -6.80 -7.17 11.69
CA GLU A 79 -7.00 -6.83 13.10
C GLU A 79 -6.29 -5.53 13.52
N VAL A 80 -5.16 -5.21 12.88
CA VAL A 80 -4.35 -4.03 13.23
C VAL A 80 -4.62 -2.87 12.29
N LEU A 81 -4.59 -3.11 10.97
CA LEU A 81 -4.78 -2.06 9.96
C LEU A 81 -6.24 -1.89 9.54
N GLY A 82 -7.10 -2.83 9.93
CA GLY A 82 -8.54 -2.78 9.73
C GLY A 82 -8.98 -2.92 8.27
N TYR A 83 -8.26 -3.64 7.44
CA TYR A 83 -8.77 -4.04 6.12
C TYR A 83 -10.06 -4.86 6.27
N ASP A 84 -11.02 -4.61 5.39
CA ASP A 84 -12.31 -5.34 5.43
C ASP A 84 -12.14 -6.80 5.02
N HIS A 85 -11.22 -7.07 4.07
CA HIS A 85 -10.85 -8.41 3.64
C HIS A 85 -9.35 -8.52 3.41
N CYS A 86 -8.84 -9.75 3.52
CA CYS A 86 -7.45 -10.06 3.20
C CYS A 86 -7.36 -11.40 2.46
N ILE A 87 -6.73 -11.38 1.29
CA ILE A 87 -6.40 -12.57 0.51
C ILE A 87 -4.96 -12.95 0.80
N ASP A 88 -4.73 -14.18 1.26
CA ASP A 88 -3.41 -14.76 1.43
C ASP A 88 -2.99 -15.47 0.15
N ARG A 89 -2.11 -14.83 -0.63
CA ARG A 89 -1.66 -15.36 -1.93
C ARG A 89 -0.86 -16.67 -1.84
N ILE A 90 -0.55 -17.16 -0.63
CA ILE A 90 0.11 -18.46 -0.44
C ILE A 90 -0.93 -19.57 -0.44
N ASP A 91 -2.04 -19.37 0.25
CA ASP A 91 -3.04 -20.39 0.52
C ASP A 91 -4.29 -20.28 -0.35
N GLU A 92 -4.47 -19.14 -1.05
CA GLU A 92 -5.67 -18.85 -1.82
C GLU A 92 -5.33 -18.52 -3.29
N ASP A 93 -6.19 -18.99 -4.21
CA ASP A 93 -6.18 -18.47 -5.59
C ASP A 93 -6.71 -17.05 -5.59
N LEU A 94 -5.88 -16.10 -6.05
CA LEU A 94 -6.19 -14.69 -6.03
C LEU A 94 -7.42 -14.35 -6.87
N ALA A 95 -7.56 -14.97 -8.06
CA ALA A 95 -8.67 -14.67 -8.96
C ALA A 95 -10.00 -15.15 -8.39
N GLU A 96 -10.03 -16.36 -7.84
CA GLU A 96 -11.23 -16.94 -7.23
C GLU A 96 -11.63 -16.19 -5.96
N ALA A 97 -10.66 -15.90 -5.09
CA ALA A 97 -10.92 -15.18 -3.83
C ALA A 97 -11.45 -13.76 -4.12
N LEU A 98 -10.81 -13.06 -5.06
CA LEU A 98 -11.22 -11.70 -5.42
C LEU A 98 -12.62 -11.66 -6.05
N ALA A 99 -12.95 -12.62 -6.93
CA ALA A 99 -14.29 -12.72 -7.52
C ALA A 99 -15.39 -12.95 -6.47
N LYS A 100 -15.10 -13.69 -5.39
CA LYS A 100 -16.03 -13.91 -4.27
C LYS A 100 -16.23 -12.65 -3.42
N ILE A 101 -15.14 -11.89 -3.17
CA ILE A 101 -15.16 -10.71 -2.28
C ILE A 101 -15.71 -9.48 -3.00
N ALA A 102 -15.43 -9.34 -4.29
CA ALA A 102 -15.80 -8.21 -5.13
C ALA A 102 -16.52 -8.68 -6.41
N PRO A 103 -17.73 -9.26 -6.32
CA PRO A 103 -18.46 -9.80 -7.46
C PRO A 103 -18.79 -8.75 -8.52
N ASP A 104 -19.00 -7.50 -8.13
CA ASP A 104 -19.24 -6.37 -9.03
C ASP A 104 -17.95 -5.73 -9.60
N GLY A 105 -16.79 -6.28 -9.21
CA GLY A 105 -15.47 -5.84 -9.65
C GLY A 105 -14.80 -4.85 -8.73
N VAL A 106 -13.52 -4.58 -9.04
CA VAL A 106 -12.61 -3.70 -8.30
C VAL A 106 -12.68 -2.29 -8.86
N SER A 107 -12.97 -1.29 -8.03
CA SER A 107 -13.03 0.11 -8.44
C SER A 107 -11.64 0.74 -8.55
N VAL A 108 -10.73 0.39 -7.62
CA VAL A 108 -9.38 0.94 -7.55
C VAL A 108 -8.37 -0.16 -7.24
N TYR A 109 -7.31 -0.21 -8.02
CA TYR A 109 -6.14 -1.02 -7.73
C TYR A 109 -4.91 -0.14 -7.52
N PHE A 110 -4.31 -0.24 -6.34
CA PHE A 110 -3.07 0.46 -6.00
C PHE A 110 -1.90 -0.50 -6.11
N ASP A 111 -1.24 -0.53 -7.27
CA ASP A 111 -0.19 -1.50 -7.52
C ASP A 111 1.15 -1.12 -6.88
N LEU A 112 1.61 -1.98 -5.97
CA LEU A 112 2.89 -1.89 -5.28
C LEU A 112 3.84 -3.03 -5.65
N VAL A 113 3.40 -4.00 -6.46
CA VAL A 113 4.14 -5.27 -6.64
C VAL A 113 4.38 -5.66 -8.09
N GLY A 114 3.48 -5.33 -9.04
CA GLY A 114 3.57 -5.75 -10.44
C GLY A 114 2.94 -7.12 -10.72
N ASP A 115 3.28 -7.71 -11.88
CA ASP A 115 2.74 -9.01 -12.32
C ASP A 115 3.23 -10.19 -11.47
N PRO A 116 2.42 -11.28 -11.41
CA PRO A 116 1.13 -11.47 -12.09
C PRO A 116 -0.07 -10.84 -11.36
N THR A 117 0.14 -10.24 -10.20
CA THR A 117 -0.94 -9.65 -9.41
C THR A 117 -1.66 -8.54 -10.18
N LEU A 118 -0.92 -7.67 -10.86
CA LEU A 118 -1.47 -6.60 -11.69
C LEU A 118 -2.43 -7.15 -12.75
N THR A 119 -2.02 -8.16 -13.50
CA THR A 119 -2.85 -8.77 -14.54
C THR A 119 -4.11 -9.41 -13.95
N THR A 120 -3.98 -10.15 -12.84
CA THR A 120 -5.12 -10.82 -12.20
C THR A 120 -6.15 -9.82 -11.70
N VAL A 121 -5.72 -8.76 -11.02
CA VAL A 121 -6.66 -7.73 -10.53
C VAL A 121 -7.26 -6.92 -11.68
N ALA A 122 -6.47 -6.59 -12.71
CA ALA A 122 -6.95 -5.85 -13.86
C ALA A 122 -8.07 -6.57 -14.62
N GLN A 123 -8.05 -7.91 -14.68
CA GLN A 123 -9.14 -8.70 -15.26
C GLN A 123 -10.46 -8.54 -14.50
N GLN A 124 -10.39 -8.23 -13.22
CA GLN A 124 -11.54 -8.09 -12.33
C GLN A 124 -11.91 -6.64 -12.01
N LEU A 125 -11.32 -5.67 -12.71
CA LEU A 125 -11.76 -4.27 -12.59
C LEU A 125 -13.23 -4.12 -12.96
N SER A 126 -13.94 -3.29 -12.25
CA SER A 126 -15.23 -2.77 -12.68
C SER A 126 -15.06 -1.86 -13.91
N ILE A 127 -16.14 -1.59 -14.63
CA ILE A 127 -16.12 -0.61 -15.73
C ILE A 127 -15.77 0.78 -15.18
N GLY A 128 -14.78 1.44 -15.77
CA GLY A 128 -14.26 2.71 -15.28
C GLY A 128 -13.30 2.58 -14.11
N GLY A 129 -12.81 1.37 -13.83
CA GLY A 129 -11.83 1.11 -12.78
C GLY A 129 -10.56 1.96 -12.93
N ARG A 130 -9.92 2.27 -11.82
CA ARG A 130 -8.72 3.11 -11.73
C ARG A 130 -7.55 2.30 -11.20
N VAL A 131 -6.42 2.40 -11.87
CA VAL A 131 -5.17 1.72 -11.49
C VAL A 131 -4.10 2.78 -11.27
N VAL A 132 -3.47 2.74 -10.09
CA VAL A 132 -2.30 3.56 -9.78
C VAL A 132 -1.08 2.65 -9.69
N LEU A 133 -0.17 2.78 -10.64
CA LEU A 133 1.09 2.05 -10.68
C LEU A 133 2.12 2.81 -9.84
N CYS A 134 2.48 2.28 -8.69
CA CYS A 134 3.37 2.93 -7.73
C CYS A 134 4.70 2.20 -7.55
N GLY A 135 4.71 0.86 -7.58
CA GLY A 135 5.92 0.08 -7.37
C GLY A 135 5.84 -1.32 -7.96
N LEU A 136 7.01 -1.86 -8.28
CA LEU A 136 7.18 -3.19 -8.88
C LEU A 136 8.16 -3.99 -8.03
N ILE A 137 7.89 -4.10 -6.70
CA ILE A 137 8.85 -4.69 -5.75
C ILE A 137 9.23 -6.13 -6.11
N LYS A 138 8.37 -6.84 -6.84
CA LYS A 138 8.65 -8.19 -7.31
C LYS A 138 9.79 -8.24 -8.33
N ASP A 139 9.96 -7.19 -9.12
CA ASP A 139 10.98 -7.10 -10.16
C ASP A 139 12.36 -6.69 -9.60
N TYR A 140 12.45 -6.26 -8.34
CA TYR A 140 13.71 -5.78 -7.75
C TYR A 140 14.74 -6.88 -7.51
N ASN A 141 14.30 -8.13 -7.41
CA ASN A 141 15.17 -9.29 -7.12
C ASN A 141 15.51 -10.16 -8.33
N GLY A 142 15.13 -9.76 -9.54
CA GLY A 142 15.29 -10.61 -10.72
C GLY A 142 15.52 -9.85 -12.02
N ASP A 143 15.92 -10.59 -13.04
CA ASP A 143 16.10 -10.06 -14.40
C ASP A 143 14.79 -10.02 -15.20
N HIS A 144 13.70 -10.50 -14.63
CA HIS A 144 12.40 -10.53 -15.28
C HIS A 144 11.67 -9.20 -15.04
N LYS A 145 11.35 -8.54 -16.14
CA LYS A 145 10.52 -7.33 -16.09
C LYS A 145 9.05 -7.70 -16.15
N THR A 146 8.27 -7.03 -15.32
CA THR A 146 6.79 -7.05 -15.42
C THR A 146 6.37 -6.69 -16.83
N THR A 147 5.60 -7.57 -17.48
CA THR A 147 5.08 -7.32 -18.84
C THR A 147 3.76 -6.57 -18.82
N GLY A 148 3.02 -6.71 -17.76
CA GLY A 148 1.71 -6.09 -17.56
C GLY A 148 0.58 -6.73 -18.38
N PRO A 149 -0.66 -6.30 -18.13
CA PRO A 149 -1.84 -6.77 -18.85
C PRO A 149 -1.83 -6.33 -20.31
N HIS A 150 -2.43 -7.16 -21.18
CA HIS A 150 -2.64 -6.77 -22.58
C HIS A 150 -3.47 -5.48 -22.67
N PRO A 151 -3.09 -4.50 -23.53
CA PRO A 151 -3.78 -3.20 -23.62
C PRO A 151 -5.28 -3.29 -23.88
N GLY A 152 -5.75 -4.32 -24.58
CA GLY A 152 -7.17 -4.59 -24.80
C GLY A 152 -7.99 -4.71 -23.52
N LEU A 153 -7.36 -5.12 -22.42
CA LEU A 153 -8.02 -5.19 -21.11
C LEU A 153 -8.40 -3.80 -20.59
N TRP A 154 -7.50 -2.83 -20.74
CA TRP A 154 -7.78 -1.44 -20.36
C TRP A 154 -8.93 -0.83 -21.18
N ILE A 155 -8.99 -1.17 -22.48
CA ILE A 155 -10.07 -0.73 -23.38
C ILE A 155 -11.41 -1.33 -22.93
N THR A 156 -11.46 -2.64 -22.70
CA THR A 156 -12.72 -3.33 -22.31
C THR A 156 -13.24 -2.87 -20.96
N LYS A 157 -12.34 -2.56 -20.03
CA LYS A 157 -12.69 -2.03 -18.71
C LYS A 157 -12.89 -0.51 -18.69
N ARG A 158 -12.56 0.24 -19.76
CA ARG A 158 -12.51 1.72 -19.81
C ARG A 158 -11.70 2.25 -18.64
N ALA A 159 -10.61 1.55 -18.30
CA ALA A 159 -9.82 1.82 -17.13
C ALA A 159 -8.95 3.09 -17.29
N THR A 160 -8.78 3.83 -16.20
CA THR A 160 -7.75 4.85 -16.09
C THR A 160 -6.53 4.23 -15.43
N VAL A 161 -5.37 4.29 -16.07
CA VAL A 161 -4.10 3.79 -15.53
C VAL A 161 -3.14 4.95 -15.41
N THR A 162 -2.65 5.20 -14.21
CA THR A 162 -1.72 6.31 -13.92
C THR A 162 -0.46 5.80 -13.23
N GLY A 163 0.69 6.33 -13.62
CA GLY A 163 1.94 6.15 -12.90
C GLY A 163 2.07 7.14 -11.74
N LEU A 164 2.70 6.72 -10.65
CA LEU A 164 2.93 7.57 -9.49
C LEU A 164 4.41 7.61 -9.13
N VAL A 165 4.95 8.82 -9.09
CA VAL A 165 6.25 9.13 -8.51
C VAL A 165 6.04 10.13 -7.38
N VAL A 166 6.36 9.73 -6.15
CA VAL A 166 6.06 10.54 -4.95
C VAL A 166 6.74 11.91 -4.95
N TYR A 167 7.87 12.05 -5.60
CA TYR A 167 8.62 13.32 -5.69
C TYR A 167 7.84 14.43 -6.41
N ASP A 168 6.89 14.09 -7.27
CA ASP A 168 6.01 15.07 -7.93
C ASP A 168 5.05 15.74 -6.93
N TYR A 169 4.88 15.14 -5.76
CA TYR A 169 4.01 15.62 -4.68
C TYR A 169 4.77 16.28 -3.52
N GLU A 170 6.10 16.43 -3.63
CA GLU A 170 6.91 17.00 -2.55
C GLU A 170 6.51 18.46 -2.22
N SER A 171 6.04 19.22 -3.20
CA SER A 171 5.52 20.57 -2.98
C SER A 171 4.24 20.61 -2.14
N GLN A 172 3.53 19.48 -2.02
CA GLN A 172 2.29 19.33 -1.25
C GLN A 172 2.54 18.68 0.13
N ARG A 173 3.80 18.39 0.47
CA ARG A 173 4.16 17.75 1.74
C ARG A 173 3.65 18.52 2.96
N SER A 174 3.78 19.84 2.95
CA SER A 174 3.30 20.65 4.08
C SER A 174 1.80 20.50 4.32
N ALA A 175 1.00 20.50 3.25
CA ALA A 175 -0.43 20.29 3.36
C ALA A 175 -0.77 18.88 3.88
N PHE A 176 -0.04 17.86 3.40
CA PHE A 176 -0.15 16.50 3.93
C PHE A 176 0.19 16.43 5.42
N GLU A 177 1.30 17.06 5.84
CA GLU A 177 1.72 17.06 7.25
C GLU A 177 0.75 17.84 8.14
N GLU A 178 0.25 18.99 7.69
CA GLU A 178 -0.77 19.79 8.40
C GLU A 178 -2.06 18.99 8.67
N GLU A 179 -2.47 18.17 7.71
CA GLU A 179 -3.65 17.31 7.85
C GLU A 179 -3.38 16.11 8.76
N PHE A 180 -2.27 15.36 8.53
CA PHE A 180 -2.10 14.03 9.11
C PHE A 180 -1.26 13.98 10.38
N VAL A 181 -0.41 14.96 10.68
CA VAL A 181 0.35 14.99 11.93
C VAL A 181 -0.56 15.03 13.15
N PRO A 182 -1.57 15.93 13.23
CA PRO A 182 -2.48 15.94 14.38
C PRO A 182 -3.23 14.62 14.58
N ILE A 183 -3.66 14.00 13.48
CA ILE A 183 -4.40 12.73 13.51
C ILE A 183 -3.50 11.58 14.01
N ALA A 184 -2.25 11.55 13.55
CA ALA A 184 -1.28 10.55 13.98
C ALA A 184 -0.90 10.73 15.46
N GLU A 185 -0.69 11.97 15.93
CA GLU A 185 -0.39 12.27 17.34
C GLU A 185 -1.58 12.00 18.27
N ALA A 186 -2.81 12.09 17.78
CA ALA A 186 -4.00 11.66 18.51
C ALA A 186 -4.16 10.13 18.59
N GLY A 187 -3.29 9.36 17.91
CA GLY A 187 -3.35 7.90 17.88
C GLY A 187 -4.45 7.34 16.96
N GLU A 188 -5.03 8.16 16.10
CA GLU A 188 -6.08 7.76 15.16
C GLU A 188 -5.53 7.07 13.90
N LEU A 189 -4.21 7.11 13.69
CA LEU A 189 -3.51 6.39 12.62
C LEU A 189 -2.55 5.36 13.20
N VAL A 190 -2.61 4.17 12.65
CA VAL A 190 -1.73 3.05 13.02
C VAL A 190 -0.46 3.09 12.18
N ALA A 191 0.70 3.24 12.84
CA ALA A 191 1.99 3.04 12.21
C ALA A 191 2.45 1.59 12.45
N ASN A 192 2.28 0.75 11.45
CA ASN A 192 2.76 -0.64 11.49
C ASN A 192 4.24 -0.68 11.11
N GLU A 193 5.12 -0.73 12.11
CA GLU A 193 6.56 -0.69 11.97
C GLU A 193 7.18 -2.03 12.43
N ASP A 194 8.13 -2.52 11.65
CA ASP A 194 8.97 -3.68 11.95
C ASP A 194 10.35 -3.15 12.37
N ILE A 195 10.57 -3.06 13.69
CA ILE A 195 11.72 -2.37 14.28
C ILE A 195 12.84 -3.35 14.56
N HIS A 196 14.03 -3.06 14.04
CA HIS A 196 15.27 -3.80 14.27
C HIS A 196 16.25 -2.92 15.05
N ASP A 197 16.87 -3.46 16.12
CA ASP A 197 17.74 -2.70 16.98
C ASP A 197 19.22 -2.78 16.58
N GLY A 198 19.85 -1.62 16.50
CA GLY A 198 21.26 -1.45 16.21
C GLY A 198 21.58 -1.45 14.70
N LEU A 199 22.60 -0.66 14.34
CA LEU A 199 23.03 -0.56 12.94
C LEU A 199 23.48 -1.92 12.36
N ALA A 200 23.99 -2.83 13.18
CA ALA A 200 24.40 -4.17 12.78
C ALA A 200 23.24 -5.03 12.25
N ALA A 201 21.98 -4.74 12.63
CA ALA A 201 20.80 -5.44 12.14
C ALA A 201 20.36 -4.97 10.72
N ALA A 202 20.88 -3.86 10.22
CA ALA A 202 20.43 -3.28 8.95
C ALA A 202 20.57 -4.21 7.74
N PRO A 203 21.67 -4.98 7.53
CA PRO A 203 21.79 -5.91 6.41
C PRO A 203 20.73 -7.02 6.45
N ASP A 204 20.48 -7.60 7.61
CA ASP A 204 19.50 -8.68 7.77
C ASP A 204 18.07 -8.14 7.60
N ALA A 205 17.74 -7.00 8.18
CA ALA A 205 16.47 -6.31 7.99
C ALA A 205 16.20 -6.01 6.50
N PHE A 206 17.22 -5.57 5.76
CA PHE A 206 17.11 -5.33 4.33
C PHE A 206 16.90 -6.64 3.55
N CYS A 207 17.65 -7.69 3.89
CA CYS A 207 17.46 -9.02 3.27
C CYS A 207 16.05 -9.57 3.53
N ASP A 208 15.52 -9.39 4.72
CA ASP A 208 14.17 -9.83 5.07
C ASP A 208 13.09 -9.01 4.35
N LEU A 209 13.28 -7.70 4.20
CA LEU A 209 12.43 -6.85 3.37
C LEU A 209 12.40 -7.35 1.92
N MET A 210 13.57 -7.61 1.31
CA MET A 210 13.67 -8.07 -0.08
C MET A 210 13.08 -9.48 -0.29
N ARG A 211 13.03 -10.30 0.75
CA ARG A 211 12.37 -11.61 0.77
C ARG A 211 10.90 -11.56 1.18
N GLY A 212 10.38 -10.36 1.46
CA GLY A 212 9.02 -10.16 1.92
C GLY A 212 8.73 -10.79 3.28
N ARG A 213 9.72 -10.84 4.18
CA ARG A 213 9.56 -11.38 5.54
C ARG A 213 9.20 -10.32 6.58
N ASN A 214 9.37 -9.04 6.24
CA ASN A 214 8.98 -7.93 7.10
C ASN A 214 7.48 -7.93 7.41
N HIS A 215 7.13 -7.53 8.62
CA HIS A 215 5.74 -7.51 9.11
C HIS A 215 5.16 -6.09 9.18
N GLY A 216 5.87 -5.11 8.67
CA GLY A 216 5.51 -3.70 8.65
C GLY A 216 6.51 -2.88 7.84
N LYS A 217 6.55 -1.57 8.08
CA LYS A 217 7.64 -0.73 7.59
C LYS A 217 8.93 -1.11 8.33
N ALA A 218 9.89 -1.71 7.62
CA ALA A 218 11.19 -2.01 8.21
C ALA A 218 11.91 -0.72 8.63
N VAL A 219 12.28 -0.65 9.89
CA VAL A 219 12.98 0.49 10.53
C VAL A 219 14.14 -0.04 11.36
N VAL A 220 15.32 0.55 11.21
CA VAL A 220 16.47 0.24 12.05
C VAL A 220 16.69 1.38 13.03
N ARG A 221 16.62 1.07 14.34
CA ARG A 221 16.90 2.02 15.41
C ARG A 221 18.40 2.02 15.69
N VAL A 222 19.09 3.12 15.39
CA VAL A 222 20.57 3.21 15.46
C VAL A 222 21.09 3.98 16.68
N GLY A 223 20.21 4.52 17.52
CA GLY A 223 20.54 5.26 18.75
C GLY A 223 19.35 5.29 19.71
N ASP A 224 19.59 5.75 20.90
CA ASP A 224 18.58 5.94 21.95
C ASP A 224 17.68 7.14 21.65
#